data_d74518194b44ddd49fb4a84a0155f681
#
_entry.id   d74518194b44ddd49fb4a84a0155f681
#
_cell.length_a   1.000
_cell.length_b   1.000
_cell.length_c   1.000
_cell.angle_alpha   90.00
_cell.angle_beta   90.00
_cell.angle_gamma   90.00
#
_symmetry.space_group_name_H-M   'P 1'
#
loop_
_entity.id
_entity.type
_entity.pdbx_description
1 polymer ?
#
loop_
_entity_poly.entity_id
_entity_poly.type
_entity_poly.pdbx_seq_one_letter_code
_entity_poly.pdbx_strand_id
1 'polypeptide(L)'
;MGTSIGKLLEQVDGTLYKEYILERYKAGENGNSNFKDPTFNVPSPRFGKLDKPKQFEHAEFCSDLPSGHFCLDYLKNRKIPKEFYSQLLFTSHYKKFIDTLVPNHGKKLVDDARVIIPFYDVYNNLIAVSGRALETNDKTVRYITIRTTDSEDKLVFGMDRLNVHETVKVVEGPIDSLFLSNCVASGDANLTAVADNISAGKKVIIFDNEPRNKDIVKLMQESIKSNHQIVIWPDTIQAKDINEMIISGISPDEIESIISSNTVSGLEAQLKFNFWKKV
;
A
#
# COMPACT_ATOMS: atom_id res chain seq x y z
N MET A 1 47.26 39.09 -8.29
CA MET A 1 46.85 37.75 -7.83
C MET A 1 45.39 37.59 -8.11
N GLY A 2 45.02 36.66 -9.00
CA GLY A 2 43.62 36.45 -9.37
C GLY A 2 42.88 35.69 -8.26
N THR A 3 41.73 36.21 -7.82
CA THR A 3 40.84 35.55 -6.89
C THR A 3 39.99 34.53 -7.68
N SER A 4 39.85 33.29 -7.19
CA SER A 4 39.01 32.33 -7.88
C SER A 4 37.52 32.72 -7.80
N ILE A 5 36.72 32.38 -8.80
CA ILE A 5 35.28 32.66 -8.86
C ILE A 5 34.58 32.20 -7.56
N GLY A 6 34.92 31.01 -7.04
CA GLY A 6 34.36 30.52 -5.79
C GLY A 6 34.65 31.46 -4.57
N LYS A 7 35.86 31.95 -4.42
CA LYS A 7 36.16 32.91 -3.36
C LYS A 7 35.49 34.26 -3.54
N LEU A 8 35.28 34.70 -4.78
CA LEU A 8 34.55 35.93 -5.07
C LEU A 8 33.08 35.80 -4.71
N LEU A 9 32.43 34.70 -5.10
CA LEU A 9 31.04 34.42 -4.77
C LEU A 9 30.81 34.27 -3.26
N GLU A 10 31.72 33.63 -2.55
CA GLU A 10 31.65 33.45 -1.12
C GLU A 10 31.65 34.81 -0.36
N GLN A 11 32.37 35.82 -0.90
CA GLN A 11 32.45 37.17 -0.32
C GLN A 11 31.28 38.08 -0.71
N VAL A 12 30.64 37.85 -1.88
CA VAL A 12 29.65 38.76 -2.43
C VAL A 12 28.22 38.25 -2.18
N ASP A 13 27.98 36.96 -2.31
CA ASP A 13 26.65 36.35 -2.12
C ASP A 13 26.75 34.88 -1.72
N GLY A 14 26.46 34.60 -0.45
CA GLY A 14 26.52 33.25 0.12
C GLY A 14 25.49 32.28 -0.48
N THR A 15 24.42 32.78 -1.12
CA THR A 15 23.41 31.92 -1.79
C THR A 15 23.91 31.48 -3.16
N LEU A 16 24.43 32.40 -3.96
CA LEU A 16 25.07 32.12 -5.24
C LEU A 16 26.31 31.22 -5.07
N TYR A 17 27.05 31.39 -3.97
CA TYR A 17 28.17 30.51 -3.66
C TYR A 17 27.72 29.06 -3.44
N LYS A 18 26.62 28.83 -2.71
CA LYS A 18 26.08 27.49 -2.48
C LYS A 18 25.58 26.86 -3.78
N GLU A 19 24.92 27.63 -4.65
CA GLU A 19 24.48 27.16 -5.97
C GLU A 19 25.68 26.80 -6.86
N TYR A 20 26.70 27.64 -6.90
CA TYR A 20 27.94 27.39 -7.64
C TYR A 20 28.65 26.11 -7.18
N ILE A 21 28.74 25.86 -5.87
CA ILE A 21 29.31 24.63 -5.32
C ILE A 21 28.47 23.42 -5.68
N LEU A 22 27.14 23.53 -5.63
CA LEU A 22 26.22 22.47 -6.00
C LEU A 22 26.29 22.10 -7.48
N GLU A 23 26.42 23.09 -8.37
CA GLU A 23 26.59 22.86 -9.81
C GLU A 23 27.93 22.20 -10.13
N ARG A 24 29.01 22.63 -9.51
CA ARG A 24 30.32 21.96 -9.67
C ARG A 24 30.34 20.54 -9.14
N TYR A 25 29.63 20.28 -8.07
CA TYR A 25 29.45 18.92 -7.54
C TYR A 25 28.67 18.05 -8.54
N LYS A 26 27.60 18.57 -9.13
CA LYS A 26 26.82 17.88 -10.16
C LYS A 26 27.61 17.66 -11.46
N ALA A 27 28.49 18.57 -11.81
CA ALA A 27 29.34 18.50 -12.99
C ALA A 27 30.58 17.59 -12.83
N GLY A 28 30.82 17.04 -11.63
CA GLY A 28 31.99 16.20 -11.37
C GLY A 28 33.33 16.97 -11.36
N GLU A 29 33.31 18.30 -11.34
CA GLU A 29 34.50 19.17 -11.47
C GLU A 29 35.22 19.47 -10.15
N ASN A 30 34.96 18.73 -9.08
CA ASN A 30 35.71 18.88 -7.85
C ASN A 30 37.08 18.19 -7.95
N GLY A 31 37.96 18.82 -8.75
CA GLY A 31 39.38 18.47 -8.86
C GLY A 31 40.15 18.78 -7.59
N ASN A 32 39.97 18.00 -6.54
CA ASN A 32 40.97 17.81 -5.49
C ASN A 32 41.03 16.32 -5.17
N SER A 33 41.98 15.66 -5.82
CA SER A 33 42.30 14.24 -5.69
C SER A 33 42.81 13.79 -4.30
N ASN A 34 42.65 14.65 -3.26
CA ASN A 34 43.05 14.35 -1.90
C ASN A 34 41.87 14.39 -0.91
N PHE A 35 40.64 14.62 -1.33
CA PHE A 35 39.49 14.16 -0.56
C PHE A 35 39.41 12.64 -0.84
N LYS A 36 40.05 11.84 0.02
CA LYS A 36 39.50 10.56 0.36
C LYS A 36 38.07 10.89 0.73
N ASP A 37 37.09 10.46 -0.11
CA ASP A 37 35.72 10.31 0.36
C ASP A 37 35.84 9.86 1.81
N PRO A 38 35.27 10.58 2.77
CA PRO A 38 35.00 9.93 4.02
C PRO A 38 34.20 8.72 3.53
N THR A 39 34.85 7.58 3.46
CA THR A 39 34.15 6.32 3.49
C THR A 39 33.43 6.40 4.83
N PHE A 40 32.29 7.08 4.81
CA PHE A 40 31.22 6.75 5.69
C PHE A 40 30.97 5.29 5.30
N ASN A 41 31.73 4.45 5.93
CA ASN A 41 31.36 3.09 6.18
C ASN A 41 30.23 3.19 7.21
N VAL A 42 29.16 3.90 6.82
CA VAL A 42 27.85 3.55 7.29
C VAL A 42 27.76 2.11 6.79
N PRO A 43 27.88 1.10 7.66
CA PRO A 43 27.51 -0.24 7.24
C PRO A 43 26.17 -0.01 6.62
N SER A 44 26.09 -0.20 5.30
CA SER A 44 24.80 -0.21 4.61
C SER A 44 23.95 -1.02 5.56
N PRO A 45 22.94 -0.42 6.22
CA PRO A 45 22.16 -1.21 7.13
C PRO A 45 21.86 -2.41 6.25
N ARG A 46 22.39 -3.56 6.61
CA ARG A 46 21.97 -4.82 6.02
C ARG A 46 20.56 -4.96 6.56
N PHE A 47 19.66 -4.19 5.95
CA PHE A 47 18.23 -4.41 6.01
C PHE A 47 17.99 -5.70 5.21
N GLY A 48 18.58 -6.79 5.71
CA GLY A 48 18.07 -8.08 5.40
C GLY A 48 16.64 -8.03 5.91
N LYS A 49 15.67 -8.19 4.99
CA LYS A 49 14.29 -8.38 5.42
C LYS A 49 14.33 -9.47 6.48
N LEU A 50 13.72 -9.21 7.63
CA LEU A 50 13.57 -10.21 8.66
C LEU A 50 12.79 -11.38 8.10
N ASP A 51 13.07 -12.57 8.58
CA ASP A 51 12.20 -13.71 8.28
C ASP A 51 10.82 -13.44 8.89
N LYS A 52 9.78 -13.59 8.09
CA LYS A 52 8.42 -13.51 8.59
C LYS A 52 8.17 -14.63 9.61
N PRO A 53 7.31 -14.40 10.61
CA PRO A 53 6.94 -15.45 11.56
C PRO A 53 6.46 -16.69 10.82
N LYS A 54 7.01 -17.87 11.19
CA LYS A 54 6.63 -19.15 10.59
C LYS A 54 5.47 -19.83 11.29
N GLN A 55 5.10 -19.36 12.47
CA GLN A 55 4.02 -19.89 13.28
C GLN A 55 3.34 -18.77 14.07
N PHE A 56 2.05 -18.93 14.28
CA PHE A 56 1.25 -18.07 15.15
C PHE A 56 0.47 -18.97 16.12
N GLU A 57 0.45 -18.62 17.38
CA GLU A 57 -0.40 -19.31 18.34
C GLU A 57 -1.87 -19.01 18.02
N HIS A 58 -2.71 -20.04 18.00
CA HIS A 58 -4.15 -19.97 17.67
C HIS A 58 -4.50 -19.51 16.24
N ALA A 59 -3.53 -19.54 15.32
CA ALA A 59 -3.80 -19.32 13.90
C ALA A 59 -2.86 -20.20 13.05
N GLU A 60 -3.36 -20.64 11.91
CA GLU A 60 -2.64 -21.49 10.95
C GLU A 60 -2.57 -20.79 9.59
N PHE A 61 -1.50 -20.97 8.84
CA PHE A 61 -1.46 -20.48 7.47
C PHE A 61 -2.52 -21.18 6.61
N CYS A 62 -3.18 -20.43 5.75
CA CYS A 62 -4.19 -21.00 4.85
C CYS A 62 -3.62 -22.07 3.92
N SER A 63 -2.31 -22.02 3.61
CA SER A 63 -1.60 -23.07 2.86
C SER A 63 -1.54 -24.41 3.58
N ASP A 64 -1.59 -24.43 4.90
CA ASP A 64 -1.40 -25.62 5.75
C ASP A 64 -2.72 -26.26 6.15
N LEU A 65 -3.83 -25.60 5.82
CA LEU A 65 -5.18 -26.13 6.13
C LEU A 65 -5.50 -27.38 5.29
N PRO A 66 -6.20 -28.36 5.88
CA PRO A 66 -6.59 -29.57 5.18
C PRO A 66 -7.51 -29.28 3.99
N SER A 67 -7.40 -30.10 2.97
CA SER A 67 -8.29 -30.01 1.79
C SER A 67 -9.76 -30.12 2.23
N GLY A 68 -10.61 -29.22 1.70
CA GLY A 68 -12.03 -29.15 2.08
C GLY A 68 -12.33 -28.29 3.33
N HIS A 69 -11.33 -27.63 3.88
CA HIS A 69 -11.57 -26.69 4.97
C HIS A 69 -12.37 -25.48 4.48
N PHE A 70 -13.42 -25.07 5.19
CA PHE A 70 -14.35 -24.01 4.79
C PHE A 70 -13.68 -22.66 4.51
N CYS A 71 -12.57 -22.36 5.21
CA CYS A 71 -11.76 -21.18 4.93
C CYS A 71 -11.18 -21.23 3.51
N LEU A 72 -10.69 -22.40 3.04
CA LEU A 72 -10.19 -22.56 1.68
C LEU A 72 -11.30 -22.39 0.65
N ASP A 73 -12.52 -22.82 0.96
CA ASP A 73 -13.66 -22.62 0.07
C ASP A 73 -14.04 -21.13 -0.01
N TYR A 74 -13.95 -20.41 1.09
CA TYR A 74 -14.09 -18.95 1.09
C TYR A 74 -13.04 -18.28 0.19
N LEU A 75 -11.75 -18.64 0.30
CA LEU A 75 -10.69 -18.08 -0.55
C LEU A 75 -10.88 -18.42 -2.03
N LYS A 76 -11.28 -19.66 -2.34
CA LYS A 76 -11.59 -20.10 -3.71
C LYS A 76 -12.77 -19.34 -4.30
N ASN A 77 -13.86 -19.16 -3.54
CA ASN A 77 -15.04 -18.42 -3.97
C ASN A 77 -14.72 -16.96 -4.28
N ARG A 78 -13.74 -16.40 -3.57
CA ARG A 78 -13.19 -15.08 -3.86
C ARG A 78 -12.13 -15.07 -4.95
N LYS A 79 -11.81 -16.23 -5.52
CA LYS A 79 -10.77 -16.43 -6.55
C LYS A 79 -9.39 -15.93 -6.11
N ILE A 80 -9.10 -15.89 -4.80
CA ILE A 80 -7.80 -15.46 -4.30
C ILE A 80 -6.71 -16.40 -4.83
N PRO A 81 -5.62 -15.87 -5.44
CA PRO A 81 -4.55 -16.70 -5.99
C PRO A 81 -3.87 -17.54 -4.89
N LYS A 82 -3.58 -18.81 -5.21
CA LYS A 82 -3.05 -19.78 -4.23
C LYS A 82 -1.69 -19.40 -3.64
N GLU A 83 -0.88 -18.65 -4.37
CA GLU A 83 0.40 -18.12 -3.92
C GLU A 83 0.28 -17.23 -2.68
N PHE A 84 -0.90 -16.64 -2.44
CA PHE A 84 -1.14 -15.83 -1.23
C PHE A 84 -1.62 -16.64 -0.03
N TYR A 85 -1.94 -17.93 -0.17
CA TYR A 85 -2.41 -18.75 0.94
C TYR A 85 -1.36 -18.92 2.04
N SER A 86 -0.07 -18.87 1.68
CA SER A 86 1.05 -18.85 2.64
C SER A 86 1.29 -17.49 3.31
N GLN A 87 0.54 -16.47 2.92
CA GLN A 87 0.60 -15.13 3.50
C GLN A 87 -0.64 -14.77 4.31
N LEU A 88 -1.71 -15.56 4.17
CA LEU A 88 -2.96 -15.42 4.91
C LEU A 88 -3.04 -16.51 5.97
N LEU A 89 -3.64 -16.18 7.13
CA LEU A 89 -3.88 -17.17 8.17
C LEU A 89 -5.37 -17.36 8.40
N PHE A 90 -5.70 -18.45 9.03
CA PHE A 90 -7.03 -18.77 9.54
C PHE A 90 -6.97 -18.91 11.04
N THR A 91 -7.98 -18.42 11.74
CA THR A 91 -8.24 -18.73 13.15
C THR A 91 -9.72 -19.03 13.34
N SER A 92 -10.02 -20.03 14.13
CA SER A 92 -11.38 -20.31 14.60
C SER A 92 -11.76 -19.48 15.83
N HIS A 93 -10.76 -18.86 16.50
CA HIS A 93 -10.88 -18.13 17.75
C HIS A 93 -10.16 -16.78 17.66
N TYR A 94 -10.78 -15.83 16.97
CA TYR A 94 -10.15 -14.53 16.70
C TYR A 94 -9.77 -13.76 17.97
N LYS A 95 -10.68 -13.74 18.95
CA LYS A 95 -10.40 -13.06 20.22
C LYS A 95 -9.18 -13.68 20.90
N LYS A 96 -9.13 -15.01 21.00
CA LYS A 96 -8.03 -15.73 21.64
C LYS A 96 -6.70 -15.50 20.92
N PHE A 97 -6.72 -15.54 19.59
CA PHE A 97 -5.56 -15.19 18.76
C PHE A 97 -5.04 -13.78 19.06
N ILE A 98 -5.93 -12.78 19.10
CA ILE A 98 -5.53 -11.40 19.36
C ILE A 98 -5.06 -11.19 20.81
N ASP A 99 -5.74 -11.78 21.79
CA ASP A 99 -5.34 -11.69 23.21
C ASP A 99 -3.91 -12.24 23.44
N THR A 100 -3.52 -13.26 22.66
CA THR A 100 -2.16 -13.82 22.70
C THR A 100 -1.17 -12.94 21.96
N LEU A 101 -1.54 -12.42 20.79
CA LEU A 101 -0.65 -11.62 19.93
C LEU A 101 -0.41 -10.22 20.51
N VAL A 102 -1.44 -9.58 21.05
CA VAL A 102 -1.42 -8.21 21.61
C VAL A 102 -2.14 -8.20 22.96
N PRO A 103 -1.48 -8.64 24.04
CA PRO A 103 -2.07 -8.58 25.37
C PRO A 103 -2.51 -7.15 25.73
N ASN A 104 -3.66 -7.02 26.38
CA ASN A 104 -4.20 -5.73 26.84
C ASN A 104 -4.55 -4.72 25.73
N HIS A 105 -4.90 -5.17 24.52
CA HIS A 105 -5.30 -4.31 23.40
C HIS A 105 -6.55 -3.44 23.67
N GLY A 106 -7.27 -3.67 24.77
CA GLY A 106 -8.41 -2.83 25.23
C GLY A 106 -9.70 -2.93 24.40
N LYS A 107 -9.72 -3.67 23.30
CA LYS A 107 -10.92 -3.82 22.45
C LYS A 107 -11.79 -5.00 22.90
N LYS A 108 -13.10 -4.82 22.86
CA LYS A 108 -14.07 -5.92 23.02
C LYS A 108 -14.18 -6.67 21.69
N LEU A 109 -13.66 -7.89 21.64
CA LEU A 109 -13.67 -8.73 20.45
C LEU A 109 -14.67 -9.88 20.62
N VAL A 110 -15.29 -10.27 19.50
CA VAL A 110 -16.06 -11.51 19.38
C VAL A 110 -15.08 -12.63 19.03
N ASP A 111 -15.29 -13.80 19.61
CA ASP A 111 -14.46 -14.98 19.36
C ASP A 111 -15.09 -15.79 18.21
N ASP A 112 -14.86 -15.33 17.00
CA ASP A 112 -15.41 -15.88 15.76
C ASP A 112 -14.30 -16.35 14.80
N ALA A 113 -14.68 -17.12 13.78
CA ALA A 113 -13.77 -17.59 12.77
C ALA A 113 -13.43 -16.48 11.72
N ARG A 114 -12.15 -16.26 11.48
CA ARG A 114 -11.69 -15.21 10.57
C ARG A 114 -10.51 -15.64 9.71
N VAL A 115 -10.45 -15.09 8.50
CA VAL A 115 -9.19 -14.98 7.75
C VAL A 115 -8.40 -13.82 8.32
N ILE A 116 -7.15 -14.06 8.65
CA ILE A 116 -6.22 -13.06 9.15
C ILE A 116 -5.33 -12.59 8.01
N ILE A 117 -5.25 -11.28 7.86
CA ILE A 117 -4.43 -10.59 6.87
C ILE A 117 -3.33 -9.86 7.65
N PRO A 118 -2.09 -10.37 7.67
CA PRO A 118 -0.98 -9.73 8.37
C PRO A 118 -0.47 -8.52 7.58
N PHE A 119 -0.21 -7.43 8.28
CA PHE A 119 0.42 -6.24 7.72
C PHE A 119 1.89 -6.22 8.14
N TYR A 120 2.78 -6.20 7.19
CA TYR A 120 4.21 -6.11 7.40
C TYR A 120 4.75 -4.78 6.89
N ASP A 121 5.74 -4.22 7.58
CA ASP A 121 6.51 -3.10 7.07
C ASP A 121 7.53 -3.54 6.00
N VAL A 122 8.33 -2.60 5.48
CA VAL A 122 9.37 -2.87 4.47
C VAL A 122 10.49 -3.79 4.97
N TYR A 123 10.60 -3.99 6.29
CA TYR A 123 11.60 -4.85 6.94
C TYR A 123 11.03 -6.22 7.36
N ASN A 124 9.77 -6.52 7.02
CA ASN A 124 9.01 -7.70 7.44
C ASN A 124 8.67 -7.74 8.95
N ASN A 125 8.68 -6.59 9.65
CA ASN A 125 8.09 -6.55 10.99
C ASN A 125 6.57 -6.59 10.88
N LEU A 126 5.92 -7.43 11.70
CA LEU A 126 4.47 -7.47 11.81
C LEU A 126 3.98 -6.22 12.56
N ILE A 127 3.27 -5.33 11.88
CA ILE A 127 2.80 -4.05 12.42
C ILE A 127 1.31 -4.04 12.75
N ALA A 128 0.53 -4.91 12.12
CA ALA A 128 -0.88 -5.11 12.41
C ALA A 128 -1.39 -6.43 11.85
N VAL A 129 -2.56 -6.84 12.30
CA VAL A 129 -3.35 -7.92 11.70
C VAL A 129 -4.78 -7.44 11.48
N SER A 130 -5.37 -7.79 10.34
CA SER A 130 -6.78 -7.53 10.05
C SER A 130 -7.53 -8.85 9.94
N GLY A 131 -8.51 -9.04 10.82
CA GLY A 131 -9.36 -10.24 10.84
C GLY A 131 -10.61 -10.02 10.00
N ARG A 132 -10.73 -10.70 8.85
CA ARG A 132 -11.94 -10.71 8.03
C ARG A 132 -12.86 -11.84 8.47
N ALA A 133 -14.09 -11.51 8.88
CA ALA A 133 -15.10 -12.50 9.24
C ALA A 133 -15.46 -13.38 8.02
N LEU A 134 -15.50 -14.69 8.24
CA LEU A 134 -15.92 -15.68 7.23
C LEU A 134 -17.44 -15.74 7.08
N GLU A 135 -18.14 -15.63 8.21
CA GLU A 135 -19.59 -15.52 8.25
C GLU A 135 -19.99 -14.08 8.55
N THR A 136 -20.90 -13.54 7.80
CA THR A 136 -21.40 -12.16 7.98
C THR A 136 -22.90 -12.17 8.14
N ASN A 137 -23.36 -11.51 9.20
CA ASN A 137 -24.75 -11.15 9.41
C ASN A 137 -24.82 -9.63 9.66
N ASP A 138 -26.00 -9.08 9.82
CA ASP A 138 -26.20 -7.61 9.98
C ASP A 138 -25.46 -6.99 11.17
N LYS A 139 -25.01 -7.81 12.13
CA LYS A 139 -24.30 -7.38 13.34
C LYS A 139 -22.79 -7.67 13.27
N THR A 140 -22.34 -8.39 12.26
CA THR A 140 -20.92 -8.82 12.15
C THR A 140 -20.06 -7.68 11.63
N VAL A 141 -19.08 -7.27 12.42
CA VAL A 141 -18.03 -6.35 11.93
C VAL A 141 -17.16 -7.12 10.94
N ARG A 142 -17.25 -6.74 9.66
CA ARG A 142 -16.61 -7.45 8.54
C ARG A 142 -15.10 -7.51 8.67
N TYR A 143 -14.46 -6.40 9.01
CA TYR A 143 -13.02 -6.30 9.25
C TYR A 143 -12.74 -5.72 10.63
N ILE A 144 -11.83 -6.32 11.35
CA ILE A 144 -11.32 -5.79 12.61
C ILE A 144 -9.79 -5.77 12.52
N THR A 145 -9.21 -4.57 12.57
CA THR A 145 -7.76 -4.38 12.49
C THR A 145 -7.21 -4.05 13.87
N ILE A 146 -6.14 -4.76 14.26
CA ILE A 146 -5.43 -4.60 15.52
C ILE A 146 -3.96 -4.33 15.20
N ARG A 147 -3.42 -3.22 15.74
CA ARG A 147 -2.00 -2.91 15.67
C ARG A 147 -1.22 -3.81 16.63
N THR A 148 -0.06 -4.25 16.20
CA THR A 148 0.90 -5.02 17.03
C THR A 148 2.03 -4.16 17.55
N THR A 149 2.06 -2.89 17.16
CA THR A 149 3.05 -1.88 17.56
C THR A 149 2.34 -0.61 18.00
N ASP A 150 3.02 0.21 18.80
CA ASP A 150 2.53 1.52 19.25
C ASP A 150 2.74 2.64 18.20
N SER A 151 3.25 2.32 17.01
CA SER A 151 3.43 3.28 15.93
C SER A 151 2.09 3.86 15.48
N GLU A 152 2.05 5.17 15.26
CA GLU A 152 0.91 5.90 14.68
C GLU A 152 0.99 5.98 13.15
N ASP A 153 2.00 5.36 12.53
CA ASP A 153 2.16 5.33 11.08
C ASP A 153 0.93 4.74 10.40
N LYS A 154 0.68 5.18 9.17
CA LYS A 154 -0.44 4.65 8.37
C LYS A 154 -0.25 3.15 8.14
N LEU A 155 -1.31 2.38 8.41
CA LEU A 155 -1.31 0.97 8.09
C LEU A 155 -1.48 0.78 6.58
N VAL A 156 -0.49 0.16 5.97
CA VAL A 156 -0.49 -0.15 4.55
C VAL A 156 -0.17 -1.63 4.37
N PHE A 157 -1.09 -2.37 3.75
CA PHE A 157 -0.88 -3.77 3.40
C PHE A 157 -0.04 -3.88 2.14
N GLY A 158 0.94 -4.78 2.14
CA GLY A 158 1.77 -5.07 0.97
C GLY A 158 3.09 -4.28 0.89
N MET A 159 3.46 -3.52 1.94
CA MET A 159 4.73 -2.79 1.98
C MET A 159 5.95 -3.71 1.91
N ASP A 160 5.83 -4.92 2.42
CA ASP A 160 6.88 -5.96 2.43
C ASP A 160 7.26 -6.47 1.04
N ARG A 161 6.37 -6.31 0.04
CA ARG A 161 6.55 -6.76 -1.34
C ARG A 161 6.60 -5.63 -2.37
N LEU A 162 6.58 -4.38 -1.91
CA LEU A 162 6.51 -3.21 -2.77
C LEU A 162 7.82 -2.93 -3.49
N ASN A 163 7.76 -2.68 -4.80
CA ASN A 163 8.85 -2.16 -5.62
C ASN A 163 8.61 -0.67 -5.90
N VAL A 164 9.35 0.21 -5.23
CA VAL A 164 9.23 1.68 -5.39
C VAL A 164 9.74 2.21 -6.72
N HIS A 165 10.47 1.41 -7.49
CA HIS A 165 10.99 1.78 -8.81
C HIS A 165 9.97 1.56 -9.94
N GLU A 166 8.88 0.87 -9.66
CA GLU A 166 7.77 0.65 -10.58
C GLU A 166 6.55 1.49 -10.20
N THR A 167 5.55 1.56 -11.08
CA THR A 167 4.29 2.22 -10.75
C THR A 167 3.61 1.50 -9.60
N VAL A 168 3.36 2.22 -8.51
CA VAL A 168 2.66 1.72 -7.33
C VAL A 168 1.17 1.97 -7.45
N LYS A 169 0.37 0.93 -7.31
CA LYS A 169 -1.09 1.00 -7.24
C LYS A 169 -1.53 1.04 -5.78
N VAL A 170 -2.50 1.86 -5.47
CA VAL A 170 -3.05 2.03 -4.12
C VAL A 170 -4.55 1.78 -4.18
N VAL A 171 -5.03 0.75 -3.47
CA VAL A 171 -6.44 0.34 -3.41
C VAL A 171 -6.99 0.40 -1.98
N GLU A 172 -8.31 0.29 -1.82
CA GLU A 172 -8.95 0.29 -0.50
C GLU A 172 -8.76 -1.03 0.24
N GLY A 173 -9.03 -2.14 -0.44
CA GLY A 173 -9.10 -3.46 0.16
C GLY A 173 -7.80 -4.27 0.07
N PRO A 174 -7.31 -4.86 1.17
CA PRO A 174 -6.18 -5.79 1.07
C PRO A 174 -6.41 -6.95 0.10
N ILE A 175 -7.64 -7.48 0.02
CA ILE A 175 -7.97 -8.56 -0.92
C ILE A 175 -7.84 -8.08 -2.36
N ASP A 176 -8.30 -6.88 -2.68
CA ASP A 176 -8.23 -6.30 -4.03
C ASP A 176 -6.78 -6.16 -4.52
N SER A 177 -5.87 -5.79 -3.59
CA SER A 177 -4.45 -5.67 -3.90
C SER A 177 -3.76 -6.98 -4.30
N LEU A 178 -4.36 -8.14 -3.99
CA LEU A 178 -3.81 -9.45 -4.33
C LEU A 178 -3.95 -9.80 -5.82
N PHE A 179 -4.78 -9.08 -6.54
CA PHE A 179 -5.03 -9.32 -7.98
C PHE A 179 -4.24 -8.38 -8.90
N LEU A 180 -3.53 -7.43 -8.33
CA LEU A 180 -2.78 -6.43 -9.07
C LEU A 180 -1.27 -6.54 -8.81
N SER A 181 -0.48 -6.28 -9.84
CA SER A 181 0.97 -6.19 -9.72
C SER A 181 1.36 -4.91 -8.96
N ASN A 182 2.40 -4.99 -8.14
CA ASN A 182 2.97 -3.88 -7.37
C ASN A 182 1.91 -2.99 -6.69
N CYS A 183 1.02 -3.63 -5.95
CA CYS A 183 -0.14 -3.01 -5.34
C CYS A 183 -0.10 -3.08 -3.82
N VAL A 184 -0.50 -1.99 -3.19
CA VAL A 184 -0.71 -1.88 -1.74
C VAL A 184 -2.15 -1.51 -1.44
N ALA A 185 -2.59 -1.80 -0.21
CA ALA A 185 -3.93 -1.42 0.23
C ALA A 185 -3.90 -0.62 1.52
N SER A 186 -4.87 0.26 1.69
CA SER A 186 -5.07 1.00 2.93
C SER A 186 -5.60 0.09 4.04
N GLY A 187 -5.03 0.20 5.23
CA GLY A 187 -5.50 -0.51 6.42
C GLY A 187 -6.39 0.34 7.33
N ASP A 188 -6.21 1.66 7.33
CA ASP A 188 -6.89 2.57 8.26
C ASP A 188 -6.94 4.04 7.79
N ALA A 189 -6.41 4.33 6.60
CA ALA A 189 -6.31 5.70 6.08
C ALA A 189 -7.00 5.84 4.73
N ASN A 190 -7.26 7.07 4.32
CA ASN A 190 -7.69 7.31 2.96
C ASN A 190 -6.53 7.05 1.97
N LEU A 191 -6.87 6.68 0.74
CA LEU A 191 -5.91 6.26 -0.29
C LEU A 191 -4.91 7.37 -0.65
N THR A 192 -5.35 8.63 -0.65
CA THR A 192 -4.49 9.79 -0.93
C THR A 192 -3.37 9.89 0.11
N ALA A 193 -3.72 9.77 1.39
CA ALA A 193 -2.74 9.82 2.47
C ALA A 193 -1.76 8.63 2.41
N VAL A 194 -2.21 7.44 1.99
CA VAL A 194 -1.33 6.29 1.74
C VAL A 194 -0.39 6.59 0.57
N ALA A 195 -0.92 7.10 -0.56
CA ALA A 195 -0.13 7.45 -1.72
C ALA A 195 0.92 8.52 -1.41
N ASP A 196 0.60 9.52 -0.59
CA ASP A 196 1.53 10.60 -0.21
C ASP A 196 2.70 10.07 0.65
N ASN A 197 2.45 9.08 1.50
CA ASN A 197 3.48 8.50 2.36
C ASN A 197 4.42 7.50 1.66
N ILE A 198 4.07 7.02 0.46
CA ILE A 198 4.92 6.08 -0.28
C ILE A 198 5.92 6.87 -1.14
N SER A 199 7.22 6.65 -0.90
CA SER A 199 8.30 7.24 -1.67
C SER A 199 8.51 6.49 -3.00
N ALA A 200 7.59 6.66 -3.95
CA ALA A 200 7.68 6.10 -5.29
C ALA A 200 7.47 7.17 -6.36
N GLY A 201 8.12 7.02 -7.53
CA GLY A 201 8.07 8.00 -8.61
C GLY A 201 6.69 8.11 -9.27
N LYS A 202 6.00 6.99 -9.45
CA LYS A 202 4.66 6.94 -10.04
C LYS A 202 3.71 6.20 -9.11
N LYS A 203 2.56 6.81 -8.84
CA LYS A 203 1.53 6.25 -7.99
C LYS A 203 0.17 6.43 -8.65
N VAL A 204 -0.65 5.39 -8.63
CA VAL A 204 -2.01 5.40 -9.17
C VAL A 204 -2.97 5.01 -8.06
N ILE A 205 -3.90 5.88 -7.76
CA ILE A 205 -4.94 5.63 -6.75
C ILE A 205 -6.15 5.03 -7.45
N ILE A 206 -6.64 3.92 -6.92
CA ILE A 206 -7.74 3.15 -7.49
C ILE A 206 -8.83 3.06 -6.44
N PHE A 207 -9.85 3.89 -6.58
CA PHE A 207 -11.03 3.87 -5.72
C PHE A 207 -12.02 2.79 -6.16
N ASP A 208 -12.85 2.35 -5.24
CA ASP A 208 -14.00 1.51 -5.56
C ASP A 208 -14.89 2.19 -6.60
N ASN A 209 -15.49 1.40 -7.50
CA ASN A 209 -16.39 1.90 -8.55
C ASN A 209 -17.80 2.17 -7.99
N GLU A 210 -17.88 3.15 -7.10
CA GLU A 210 -19.13 3.54 -6.44
C GLU A 210 -19.53 4.99 -6.76
N PRO A 211 -19.99 5.30 -7.98
CA PRO A 211 -20.28 6.68 -8.41
C PRO A 211 -21.44 7.36 -7.65
N ARG A 212 -22.20 6.60 -6.86
CA ARG A 212 -23.28 7.10 -5.99
C ARG A 212 -22.86 7.22 -4.52
N ASN A 213 -21.69 6.78 -4.15
CA ASN A 213 -21.16 6.90 -2.79
C ASN A 213 -20.55 8.28 -2.59
N LYS A 214 -21.17 9.13 -1.77
CA LYS A 214 -20.72 10.51 -1.53
C LYS A 214 -19.32 10.60 -0.96
N ASP A 215 -18.91 9.62 -0.13
CA ASP A 215 -17.59 9.62 0.49
C ASP A 215 -16.51 9.30 -0.55
N ILE A 216 -16.71 8.28 -1.40
CA ILE A 216 -15.80 7.96 -2.50
C ILE A 216 -15.70 9.13 -3.47
N VAL A 217 -16.84 9.71 -3.88
CA VAL A 217 -16.86 10.87 -4.79
C VAL A 217 -16.09 12.05 -4.20
N LYS A 218 -16.22 12.32 -2.90
CA LYS A 218 -15.46 13.37 -2.22
C LYS A 218 -13.96 13.08 -2.21
N LEU A 219 -13.55 11.87 -1.84
CA LEU A 219 -12.14 11.46 -1.79
C LEU A 219 -11.49 11.51 -3.19
N MET A 220 -12.17 11.05 -4.22
CA MET A 220 -11.70 11.16 -5.61
C MET A 220 -11.53 12.61 -6.03
N GLN A 221 -12.48 13.48 -5.69
CA GLN A 221 -12.41 14.90 -6.00
C GLN A 221 -11.22 15.58 -5.32
N GLU A 222 -10.93 15.23 -4.06
CA GLU A 222 -9.77 15.71 -3.31
C GLU A 222 -8.46 15.23 -3.96
N SER A 223 -8.38 13.96 -4.35
CA SER A 223 -7.22 13.40 -5.05
C SER A 223 -6.95 14.09 -6.39
N ILE A 224 -8.00 14.39 -7.16
CA ILE A 224 -7.88 15.12 -8.44
C ILE A 224 -7.37 16.54 -8.19
N LYS A 225 -7.88 17.25 -7.18
CA LYS A 225 -7.41 18.60 -6.82
C LYS A 225 -5.93 18.60 -6.41
N SER A 226 -5.48 17.55 -5.76
CA SER A 226 -4.07 17.35 -5.38
C SER A 226 -3.21 16.80 -6.54
N ASN A 227 -3.76 16.74 -7.76
CA ASN A 227 -3.09 16.28 -8.98
C ASN A 227 -2.53 14.86 -8.94
N HIS A 228 -3.16 13.96 -8.17
CA HIS A 228 -2.82 12.54 -8.19
C HIS A 228 -3.28 11.88 -9.49
N GLN A 229 -2.59 10.82 -9.87
CA GLN A 229 -3.08 9.91 -10.90
C GLN A 229 -4.14 9.00 -10.27
N ILE A 230 -5.32 8.98 -10.85
CA ILE A 230 -6.44 8.15 -10.40
C ILE A 230 -7.02 7.34 -11.56
N VAL A 231 -7.66 6.24 -11.25
CA VAL A 231 -8.46 5.48 -12.23
C VAL A 231 -9.89 6.01 -12.22
N ILE A 232 -10.42 6.32 -13.40
CA ILE A 232 -11.85 6.56 -13.60
C ILE A 232 -12.41 5.34 -14.34
N TRP A 233 -13.19 4.53 -13.64
CA TRP A 233 -13.76 3.32 -14.20
C TRP A 233 -14.69 3.60 -15.38
N PRO A 234 -14.57 2.89 -16.50
CA PRO A 234 -15.48 3.05 -17.64
C PRO A 234 -16.88 2.51 -17.31
N ASP A 235 -17.91 3.06 -17.94
CA ASP A 235 -19.31 2.64 -17.74
C ASP A 235 -19.58 1.16 -18.07
N THR A 236 -18.68 0.50 -18.80
CA THR A 236 -18.75 -0.94 -19.08
C THR A 236 -18.47 -1.79 -17.85
N ILE A 237 -17.81 -1.26 -16.82
CA ILE A 237 -17.53 -1.94 -15.57
C ILE A 237 -18.68 -1.65 -14.59
N GLN A 238 -19.41 -2.70 -14.20
CA GLN A 238 -20.52 -2.62 -13.25
C GLN A 238 -20.13 -3.10 -11.86
N ALA A 239 -19.06 -3.91 -11.74
CA ALA A 239 -18.56 -4.40 -10.48
C ALA A 239 -18.05 -3.25 -9.62
N LYS A 240 -18.29 -3.36 -8.32
CA LYS A 240 -17.96 -2.34 -7.33
C LYS A 240 -16.45 -2.24 -7.06
N ASP A 241 -15.79 -3.38 -6.89
CA ASP A 241 -14.38 -3.49 -6.51
C ASP A 241 -13.65 -4.51 -7.40
N ILE A 242 -12.33 -4.57 -7.26
CA ILE A 242 -11.50 -5.46 -8.09
C ILE A 242 -11.85 -6.93 -7.84
N ASN A 243 -12.12 -7.32 -6.58
CA ASN A 243 -12.48 -8.69 -6.31
C ASN A 243 -13.83 -9.08 -6.96
N GLU A 244 -14.81 -8.17 -6.99
CA GLU A 244 -16.06 -8.42 -7.73
C GLU A 244 -15.82 -8.52 -9.24
N MET A 245 -14.91 -7.71 -9.82
CA MET A 245 -14.52 -7.85 -11.23
C MET A 245 -13.95 -9.23 -11.51
N ILE A 246 -13.05 -9.73 -10.66
CA ILE A 246 -12.48 -11.07 -10.75
C ILE A 246 -13.56 -12.15 -10.63
N ILE A 247 -14.48 -12.02 -9.68
CA ILE A 247 -15.58 -12.97 -9.49
C ILE A 247 -16.50 -12.99 -10.71
N SER A 248 -16.77 -11.84 -11.33
CA SER A 248 -17.59 -11.71 -12.54
C SER A 248 -16.92 -12.30 -13.79
N GLY A 249 -15.62 -12.64 -13.73
CA GLY A 249 -14.90 -13.33 -14.80
C GLY A 249 -13.89 -12.47 -15.56
N ILE A 250 -13.69 -11.21 -15.17
CA ILE A 250 -12.63 -10.37 -15.74
C ILE A 250 -11.28 -10.89 -15.19
N SER A 251 -10.32 -11.11 -16.08
CA SER A 251 -8.99 -11.60 -15.67
C SER A 251 -8.15 -10.48 -15.04
N PRO A 252 -7.13 -10.83 -14.19
CA PRO A 252 -6.20 -9.83 -13.65
C PRO A 252 -5.51 -9.00 -14.74
N ASP A 253 -5.07 -9.62 -15.83
CA ASP A 253 -4.40 -8.92 -16.95
C ASP A 253 -5.35 -7.91 -17.64
N GLU A 254 -6.62 -8.29 -17.79
CA GLU A 254 -7.64 -7.40 -18.34
C GLU A 254 -7.92 -6.21 -17.40
N ILE A 255 -7.99 -6.45 -16.10
CA ILE A 255 -8.14 -5.38 -15.09
C ILE A 255 -6.93 -4.44 -15.14
N GLU A 256 -5.70 -4.97 -15.21
CA GLU A 256 -4.48 -4.16 -15.37
C GLU A 256 -4.52 -3.29 -16.64
N SER A 257 -5.01 -3.84 -17.75
CA SER A 257 -5.21 -3.10 -19.01
C SER A 257 -6.24 -1.99 -18.86
N ILE A 258 -7.36 -2.26 -18.20
CA ILE A 258 -8.41 -1.27 -17.92
C ILE A 258 -7.86 -0.16 -17.03
N ILE A 259 -7.14 -0.49 -15.96
CA ILE A 259 -6.48 0.47 -15.06
C ILE A 259 -5.53 1.36 -15.86
N SER A 260 -4.64 0.77 -16.65
CA SER A 260 -3.66 1.50 -17.44
C SER A 260 -4.31 2.48 -18.43
N SER A 261 -5.38 2.03 -19.11
CA SER A 261 -6.09 2.83 -20.13
C SER A 261 -6.96 3.94 -19.54
N ASN A 262 -7.33 3.83 -18.25
CA ASN A 262 -8.23 4.76 -17.58
C ASN A 262 -7.56 5.53 -16.43
N THR A 263 -6.24 5.44 -16.31
CA THR A 263 -5.46 6.26 -15.38
C THR A 263 -5.30 7.66 -15.95
N VAL A 264 -5.76 8.64 -15.20
CA VAL A 264 -5.79 10.06 -15.62
C VAL A 264 -5.41 10.97 -14.44
N SER A 265 -5.04 12.22 -14.75
CA SER A 265 -4.75 13.28 -13.77
C SER A 265 -5.16 14.66 -14.28
N GLY A 266 -5.12 15.66 -13.43
CA GLY A 266 -5.37 17.07 -13.79
C GLY A 266 -6.73 17.32 -14.44
N LEU A 267 -6.76 18.08 -15.52
CA LEU A 267 -8.00 18.48 -16.20
C LEU A 267 -8.74 17.28 -16.82
N GLU A 268 -8.02 16.31 -17.36
CA GLU A 268 -8.64 15.11 -17.93
C GLU A 268 -9.37 14.30 -16.85
N ALA A 269 -8.73 14.12 -15.69
CA ALA A 269 -9.37 13.46 -14.54
C ALA A 269 -10.63 14.22 -14.12
N GLN A 270 -10.59 15.54 -14.04
CA GLN A 270 -11.75 16.35 -13.66
C GLN A 270 -12.90 16.22 -14.65
N LEU A 271 -12.64 16.20 -15.94
CA LEU A 271 -13.67 16.03 -16.98
C LEU A 271 -14.29 14.64 -16.89
N LYS A 272 -13.49 13.57 -16.91
CA LYS A 272 -13.99 12.19 -16.83
C LYS A 272 -14.73 11.92 -15.51
N PHE A 273 -14.23 12.44 -14.39
CA PHE A 273 -14.88 12.34 -13.08
C PHE A 273 -16.29 12.97 -13.08
N ASN A 274 -16.49 14.12 -13.72
CA ASN A 274 -17.79 14.75 -13.80
C ASN A 274 -18.84 13.91 -14.56
N PHE A 275 -18.43 13.07 -15.51
CA PHE A 275 -19.32 12.11 -16.17
C PHE A 275 -19.53 10.84 -15.35
N TRP A 276 -18.47 10.40 -14.63
CA TRP A 276 -18.53 9.18 -13.83
C TRP A 276 -19.41 9.31 -12.59
N LYS A 277 -19.30 10.41 -11.84
CA LYS A 277 -20.08 10.62 -10.61
C LYS A 277 -21.57 10.71 -10.90
N LYS A 278 -22.40 10.13 -10.00
CA LYS A 278 -23.87 10.11 -10.11
C LYS A 278 -24.54 10.73 -8.89
N VAL A 279 -23.87 11.63 -8.17
CA VAL A 279 -24.31 12.40 -7.00
C VAL A 279 -24.03 13.87 -7.16
#